data_85cde94c46a35d5a0e021a630b946ac8
#
_entry.id   85cde94c46a35d5a0e021a630b946ac8
#
_cell.length_a   1.000
_cell.length_b   1.000
_cell.length_c   1.000
_cell.angle_alpha   90.00
_cell.angle_beta   90.00
_cell.angle_gamma   90.00
#
_symmetry.space_group_name_H-M   'P 1'
#
loop_
_entity.id
_entity.type
_entity.pdbx_description
1 polymer ?
#
loop_
_entity_poly.entity_id
_entity_poly.type
_entity_poly.pdbx_seq_one_letter_code
_entity_poly.pdbx_strand_id
1 'polypeptide(L)'
;MRPERTWFPLTGAVTPGAAAGPKPTGPIDPLAGPKQVLAGRVVTMDDALSVRPDGVVYIDRGCVVAVQDRGQPAPAGFEQVKVVLTGGTIYPGLIELHNHLSYNVLPLWSPVPKRFEHRGQWADHKEYRPKISGPMTVIGEHRDAAGEADLVPALVRYVECKCLLGGVTTSQGIMLASNAGIRRYYRGLIRNVEQTDDPALSEAQSRIADVDAEDAQRFLTQLRKEDSCYLLHLSEGVTDPKQPEKSQAREHFCSLEIAPGQWALTNAFCGIHAAGLLPEDFAVLAGRHASMVWSPLSNLLLYGGTARVEAARKEGVRIGLGSDWSPTGSKNLLGELKVAWLYSQHVLNGLFSARDLVAMVTREAASILKWDGLVGRIAAGARADLLVIHGTAGDPYEALIRAREVDIRLVMINGAARYGTSALMGPLAPKDQTVRVGGESRALYLKQQQADPDVAAVSLRTAKTTLREALLDIAKLAKEAEKPKPAPARRALDAPVRPVWSLALDEIPDQGED
;
A
#
# COMPACT_ATOMS: atom_id res chain seq x y z
N MET A 1 7.71 9.08 -32.22
CA MET A 1 6.84 7.94 -32.45
C MET A 1 6.64 7.32 -31.08
N ARG A 2 5.45 7.42 -30.49
CA ARG A 2 5.10 6.72 -29.26
C ARG A 2 4.95 5.24 -29.59
N PRO A 3 5.45 4.30 -28.75
CA PRO A 3 5.11 2.91 -28.95
C PRO A 3 3.59 2.78 -28.76
N GLU A 4 2.91 2.24 -29.75
CA GLU A 4 1.50 1.88 -29.66
C GLU A 4 1.33 0.99 -28.42
N ARG A 5 0.41 1.39 -27.52
CA ARG A 5 -0.02 0.55 -26.41
C ARG A 5 -0.69 -0.68 -27.02
N THR A 6 0.07 -1.72 -27.20
CA THR A 6 -0.50 -3.02 -27.55
C THR A 6 -1.29 -3.49 -26.34
N TRP A 7 -2.58 -3.24 -26.36
CA TRP A 7 -3.51 -4.06 -25.62
C TRP A 7 -3.22 -5.50 -26.02
N PHE A 8 -2.75 -6.31 -25.09
CA PHE A 8 -2.75 -7.75 -25.33
C PHE A 8 -4.23 -8.16 -25.41
N PRO A 9 -4.76 -8.44 -26.60
CA PRO A 9 -6.11 -8.95 -26.66
C PRO A 9 -6.10 -10.29 -25.94
N LEU A 10 -7.02 -10.50 -25.00
CA LEU A 10 -7.31 -11.81 -24.41
C LEU A 10 -7.81 -12.84 -25.48
N THR A 11 -7.74 -12.46 -26.75
CA THR A 11 -8.10 -13.25 -27.93
C THR A 11 -6.94 -14.08 -28.50
N GLY A 12 -5.90 -14.35 -27.73
CA GLY A 12 -5.03 -15.50 -28.03
C GLY A 12 -5.91 -16.74 -27.99
N ALA A 13 -6.14 -17.39 -29.14
CA ALA A 13 -6.96 -18.57 -29.28
C ALA A 13 -6.65 -19.56 -28.15
N VAL A 14 -7.59 -19.69 -27.21
CA VAL A 14 -7.54 -20.73 -26.20
C VAL A 14 -7.70 -22.03 -26.97
N THR A 15 -6.65 -22.79 -27.08
CA THR A 15 -6.71 -24.13 -27.68
C THR A 15 -7.70 -24.94 -26.85
N PRO A 16 -8.84 -25.39 -27.40
CA PRO A 16 -9.79 -26.22 -26.64
C PRO A 16 -9.05 -27.50 -26.20
N GLY A 17 -9.08 -27.80 -24.91
CA GLY A 17 -8.62 -29.09 -24.42
C GLY A 17 -7.32 -29.14 -23.62
N ALA A 18 -6.70 -28.02 -23.28
CA ALA A 18 -5.58 -28.06 -22.33
C ALA A 18 -6.10 -28.35 -20.92
N ALA A 19 -5.93 -29.57 -20.44
CA ALA A 19 -6.08 -29.92 -19.03
C ALA A 19 -5.30 -28.94 -18.16
N ALA A 20 -5.78 -28.66 -16.94
CA ALA A 20 -5.02 -27.87 -15.97
C ALA A 20 -3.60 -28.43 -15.88
N GLY A 21 -2.60 -27.63 -16.25
CA GLY A 21 -1.21 -28.02 -16.19
C GLY A 21 -0.80 -28.45 -14.78
N PRO A 22 0.31 -29.17 -14.63
CA PRO A 22 0.80 -29.54 -13.31
C PRO A 22 1.02 -28.28 -12.46
N LYS A 23 0.77 -28.42 -11.16
CA LYS A 23 0.99 -27.36 -10.19
C LYS A 23 2.44 -26.84 -10.28
N PRO A 24 2.67 -25.52 -10.35
CA PRO A 24 4.02 -24.99 -10.43
C PRO A 24 4.85 -25.41 -9.22
N THR A 25 6.10 -25.83 -9.45
CA THR A 25 7.03 -26.22 -8.38
C THR A 25 8.09 -25.14 -8.08
N GLY A 26 8.19 -24.12 -8.92
CA GLY A 26 9.14 -23.00 -8.84
C GLY A 26 8.47 -21.63 -8.75
N PRO A 27 9.23 -20.55 -8.97
CA PRO A 27 8.69 -19.20 -9.06
C PRO A 27 7.59 -19.10 -10.11
N ILE A 28 6.51 -18.39 -9.77
CA ILE A 28 5.40 -18.15 -10.69
C ILE A 28 5.65 -16.83 -11.41
N ASP A 29 5.70 -16.89 -12.75
CA ASP A 29 5.60 -15.69 -13.56
C ASP A 29 4.15 -15.19 -13.49
N PRO A 30 3.91 -13.94 -13.03
CA PRO A 30 2.57 -13.39 -12.87
C PRO A 30 1.74 -13.43 -14.17
N LEU A 31 2.37 -13.21 -15.32
CA LEU A 31 1.67 -13.18 -16.62
C LEU A 31 1.60 -14.56 -17.30
N ALA A 32 2.20 -15.58 -16.72
CA ALA A 32 2.18 -16.96 -17.21
C ALA A 32 1.62 -17.95 -16.17
N GLY A 33 0.98 -17.46 -15.12
CA GLY A 33 0.40 -18.28 -14.05
C GLY A 33 -0.66 -19.27 -14.54
N PRO A 34 -0.91 -20.35 -13.79
CA PRO A 34 -1.85 -21.39 -14.19
C PRO A 34 -3.29 -20.90 -14.13
N LYS A 35 -4.17 -21.60 -14.86
CA LYS A 35 -5.61 -21.42 -14.72
C LYS A 35 -6.06 -21.80 -13.30
N GLN A 36 -6.90 -20.95 -12.71
CA GLN A 36 -7.44 -21.14 -11.37
C GLN A 36 -8.91 -20.73 -11.34
N VAL A 37 -9.70 -21.36 -10.47
CA VAL A 37 -11.10 -21.04 -10.28
C VAL A 37 -11.39 -20.97 -8.79
N LEU A 38 -11.85 -19.79 -8.35
CA LEU A 38 -12.22 -19.55 -6.96
C LEU A 38 -13.72 -19.35 -6.85
N ALA A 39 -14.36 -19.97 -5.87
CA ALA A 39 -15.78 -19.79 -5.60
C ALA A 39 -16.05 -19.32 -4.16
N GLY A 40 -17.01 -18.40 -4.03
CA GLY A 40 -17.43 -17.79 -2.78
C GLY A 40 -18.39 -16.63 -3.02
N ARG A 41 -18.72 -15.85 -1.99
CA ARG A 41 -19.38 -14.58 -2.23
C ARG A 41 -18.40 -13.62 -2.90
N VAL A 42 -18.77 -12.95 -3.99
CA VAL A 42 -17.89 -12.06 -4.73
C VAL A 42 -18.39 -10.62 -4.67
N VAL A 43 -17.57 -9.72 -4.17
CA VAL A 43 -17.78 -8.26 -4.22
C VAL A 43 -16.94 -7.73 -5.37
N THR A 44 -17.59 -7.37 -6.47
CA THR A 44 -16.87 -7.07 -7.72
C THR A 44 -16.20 -5.70 -7.73
N MET A 45 -16.74 -4.74 -6.99
CA MET A 45 -16.37 -3.32 -7.06
C MET A 45 -16.39 -2.77 -8.49
N ASP A 46 -17.19 -3.37 -9.38
CA ASP A 46 -17.51 -2.86 -10.71
C ASP A 46 -18.37 -1.59 -10.63
N ASP A 47 -18.76 -1.03 -11.79
CA ASP A 47 -19.53 0.21 -11.80
C ASP A 47 -20.93 0.04 -11.20
N ALA A 48 -21.49 -1.17 -11.25
CA ALA A 48 -22.75 -1.53 -10.61
C ALA A 48 -22.60 -1.88 -9.13
N LEU A 49 -21.37 -1.98 -8.60
CA LEU A 49 -21.04 -2.43 -7.25
C LEU A 49 -21.69 -3.78 -6.92
N SER A 50 -21.61 -4.70 -7.87
CA SER A 50 -22.30 -5.98 -7.83
C SER A 50 -21.77 -6.88 -6.71
N VAL A 51 -22.68 -7.53 -6.01
CA VAL A 51 -22.37 -8.60 -5.05
C VAL A 51 -23.01 -9.90 -5.55
N ARG A 52 -22.18 -10.92 -5.79
CA ARG A 52 -22.64 -12.26 -6.17
C ARG A 52 -22.59 -13.17 -4.96
N PRO A 53 -23.75 -13.58 -4.40
CA PRO A 53 -23.79 -14.37 -3.17
C PRO A 53 -23.06 -15.72 -3.27
N ASP A 54 -23.13 -16.36 -4.43
CA ASP A 54 -22.41 -17.59 -4.78
C ASP A 54 -21.76 -17.42 -6.15
N GLY A 55 -20.66 -16.64 -6.18
CA GLY A 55 -19.94 -16.29 -7.39
C GLY A 55 -18.73 -17.18 -7.64
N VAL A 56 -18.30 -17.17 -8.90
CA VAL A 56 -17.10 -17.89 -9.35
C VAL A 56 -16.22 -16.92 -10.13
N VAL A 57 -14.93 -16.87 -9.78
CA VAL A 57 -13.89 -16.07 -10.44
C VAL A 57 -12.97 -17.03 -11.19
N TYR A 58 -12.88 -16.84 -12.50
CA TYR A 58 -12.00 -17.59 -13.39
C TYR A 58 -10.77 -16.77 -13.70
N ILE A 59 -9.58 -17.38 -13.52
CA ILE A 59 -8.29 -16.69 -13.60
C ILE A 59 -7.39 -17.45 -14.58
N ASP A 60 -6.77 -16.74 -15.50
CA ASP A 60 -5.75 -17.27 -16.41
C ASP A 60 -4.67 -16.21 -16.61
N ARG A 61 -3.40 -16.64 -16.58
CA ARG A 61 -2.23 -15.78 -16.79
C ARG A 61 -2.30 -14.47 -16.01
N GLY A 62 -2.58 -14.57 -14.73
CA GLY A 62 -2.60 -13.44 -13.82
C GLY A 62 -3.80 -12.49 -13.94
N CYS A 63 -4.73 -12.75 -14.86
CA CYS A 63 -5.91 -11.92 -15.09
C CYS A 63 -7.21 -12.66 -14.80
N VAL A 64 -8.23 -11.91 -14.41
CA VAL A 64 -9.61 -12.40 -14.35
C VAL A 64 -10.13 -12.58 -15.78
N VAL A 65 -10.58 -13.77 -16.11
CA VAL A 65 -11.18 -14.09 -17.41
C VAL A 65 -12.70 -13.86 -17.38
N ALA A 66 -13.33 -14.31 -16.30
CA ALA A 66 -14.76 -14.13 -16.10
C ALA A 66 -15.12 -14.13 -14.62
N VAL A 67 -16.25 -13.49 -14.31
CA VAL A 67 -16.94 -13.57 -13.02
C VAL A 67 -18.40 -13.88 -13.30
N GLN A 68 -18.91 -14.97 -12.75
CA GLN A 68 -20.28 -15.40 -12.99
C GLN A 68 -20.87 -16.07 -11.76
N ASP A 69 -22.19 -16.30 -11.78
CA ASP A 69 -22.85 -17.03 -10.71
C ASP A 69 -22.54 -18.52 -10.85
N ARG A 70 -22.45 -19.21 -9.70
CA ARG A 70 -22.21 -20.63 -9.65
C ARG A 70 -23.36 -21.37 -10.31
N GLY A 71 -23.04 -22.42 -11.06
CA GLY A 71 -24.02 -23.17 -11.85
C GLY A 71 -24.15 -22.71 -13.28
N GLN A 72 -23.59 -21.57 -13.67
CA GLN A 72 -23.43 -21.23 -15.08
C GLN A 72 -22.31 -22.09 -15.70
N PRO A 73 -22.39 -22.40 -17.00
CA PRO A 73 -21.33 -23.14 -17.70
C PRO A 73 -19.97 -22.44 -17.56
N ALA A 74 -18.93 -23.21 -17.29
CA ALA A 74 -17.58 -22.65 -17.21
C ALA A 74 -17.16 -22.03 -18.55
N PRO A 75 -16.39 -20.94 -18.55
CA PRO A 75 -15.78 -20.42 -19.77
C PRO A 75 -14.93 -21.47 -20.49
N ALA A 76 -14.81 -21.35 -21.81
CA ALA A 76 -14.03 -22.25 -22.64
C ALA A 76 -12.61 -22.46 -22.08
N GLY A 77 -12.21 -23.71 -21.93
CA GLY A 77 -10.91 -24.11 -21.39
C GLY A 77 -10.80 -24.10 -19.87
N PHE A 78 -11.93 -23.92 -19.16
CA PHE A 78 -12.03 -24.07 -17.68
C PHE A 78 -12.87 -25.29 -17.24
N GLU A 79 -13.40 -26.07 -18.15
CA GLU A 79 -14.34 -27.16 -17.89
C GLU A 79 -13.76 -28.22 -16.95
N GLN A 80 -12.42 -28.41 -17.00
CA GLN A 80 -11.69 -29.37 -16.18
C GLN A 80 -10.90 -28.73 -15.03
N VAL A 81 -10.94 -27.39 -14.89
CA VAL A 81 -10.20 -26.71 -13.81
C VAL A 81 -10.95 -26.88 -12.49
N LYS A 82 -10.28 -27.43 -11.50
CA LYS A 82 -10.86 -27.67 -10.18
C LYS A 82 -11.25 -26.36 -9.50
N VAL A 83 -12.50 -26.26 -9.10
CA VAL A 83 -13.00 -25.12 -8.32
C VAL A 83 -12.49 -25.21 -6.89
N VAL A 84 -11.85 -24.14 -6.41
CA VAL A 84 -11.41 -23.96 -5.03
C VAL A 84 -12.49 -23.19 -4.28
N LEU A 85 -13.14 -23.86 -3.32
CA LEU A 85 -14.15 -23.24 -2.46
C LEU A 85 -13.46 -22.41 -1.39
N THR A 86 -13.59 -21.09 -1.44
CA THR A 86 -12.91 -20.18 -0.51
C THR A 86 -13.51 -20.22 0.89
N GLY A 87 -14.80 -20.54 1.01
CA GLY A 87 -15.55 -20.43 2.28
C GLY A 87 -15.59 -19.00 2.84
N GLY A 88 -15.46 -18.01 1.98
CA GLY A 88 -15.40 -16.61 2.35
C GLY A 88 -15.91 -15.67 1.27
N THR A 89 -15.75 -14.39 1.53
CA THR A 89 -16.07 -13.31 0.60
C THR A 89 -14.79 -12.87 -0.13
N ILE A 90 -14.85 -12.83 -1.45
CA ILE A 90 -13.77 -12.46 -2.36
C ILE A 90 -13.94 -10.99 -2.72
N TYR A 91 -12.92 -10.19 -2.43
CA TYR A 91 -12.82 -8.76 -2.76
C TYR A 91 -11.65 -8.53 -3.71
N PRO A 92 -11.61 -7.40 -4.44
CA PRO A 92 -10.35 -6.93 -5.00
C PRO A 92 -9.31 -6.78 -3.89
N GLY A 93 -8.05 -7.00 -4.21
CA GLY A 93 -6.95 -6.72 -3.30
C GLY A 93 -6.90 -5.24 -2.89
N LEU A 94 -6.51 -4.97 -1.65
CA LEU A 94 -6.46 -3.61 -1.12
C LEU A 94 -5.30 -2.82 -1.72
N ILE A 95 -5.56 -1.57 -2.05
CA ILE A 95 -4.60 -0.61 -2.63
C ILE A 95 -4.30 0.46 -1.57
N GLU A 96 -3.09 0.47 -1.08
CA GLU A 96 -2.54 1.40 -0.10
C GLU A 96 -1.93 2.61 -0.81
N LEU A 97 -2.59 3.77 -0.75
CA LEU A 97 -2.18 4.97 -1.48
C LEU A 97 -1.19 5.86 -0.73
N HIS A 98 -1.05 5.64 0.57
CA HIS A 98 -0.10 6.39 1.38
C HIS A 98 0.52 5.52 2.45
N ASN A 99 1.81 5.28 2.30
CA ASN A 99 2.61 4.52 3.24
C ASN A 99 4.09 4.94 3.16
N HIS A 100 4.81 4.74 4.24
CA HIS A 100 6.27 4.78 4.27
C HIS A 100 6.76 3.38 4.65
N LEU A 101 6.65 2.44 3.70
CA LEU A 101 6.82 0.99 3.92
C LEU A 101 8.02 0.64 4.78
N SER A 102 9.17 1.25 4.49
CA SER A 102 10.41 0.96 5.19
C SER A 102 10.36 1.30 6.69
N TYR A 103 9.55 2.26 7.09
CA TYR A 103 9.39 2.66 8.48
C TYR A 103 8.46 1.72 9.27
N ASN A 104 7.76 0.81 8.62
CA ASN A 104 6.82 -0.13 9.26
C ASN A 104 7.50 -1.27 10.05
N VAL A 105 8.77 -1.15 10.32
CA VAL A 105 9.51 -1.95 11.30
C VAL A 105 9.59 -1.25 12.66
N LEU A 106 9.28 0.05 12.72
CA LEU A 106 9.37 0.84 13.94
C LEU A 106 8.04 0.80 14.72
N PRO A 107 8.10 0.80 16.06
CA PRO A 107 6.91 0.85 16.90
C PRO A 107 6.24 2.22 16.85
N LEU A 108 5.04 2.30 17.41
CA LEU A 108 4.35 3.57 17.63
C LEU A 108 5.25 4.55 18.38
N TRP A 109 5.35 5.76 17.88
CA TRP A 109 6.22 6.80 18.43
C TRP A 109 5.63 7.39 19.72
N SER A 110 6.39 7.32 20.82
CA SER A 110 5.91 7.65 22.15
C SER A 110 5.43 9.11 22.36
N PRO A 111 5.91 10.16 21.64
CA PRO A 111 5.37 11.49 21.77
C PRO A 111 3.91 11.63 21.34
N VAL A 112 3.41 10.75 20.48
CA VAL A 112 2.00 10.82 20.09
C VAL A 112 1.10 10.18 21.18
N PRO A 113 -0.11 10.68 21.43
CA PRO A 113 -0.72 11.82 20.79
C PRO A 113 -0.24 13.15 21.36
N LYS A 114 0.66 13.84 20.66
CA LYS A 114 1.02 15.22 20.96
C LYS A 114 0.53 16.09 19.82
N ARG A 115 -0.22 17.12 20.13
CA ARG A 115 -0.79 18.01 19.11
C ARG A 115 0.29 18.93 18.56
N PHE A 116 0.69 18.65 17.34
CA PHE A 116 1.51 19.54 16.52
C PHE A 116 0.60 20.38 15.61
N GLU A 117 1.11 21.47 15.09
CA GLU A 117 0.38 22.33 14.15
C GLU A 117 0.68 21.98 12.71
N HIS A 118 1.91 21.53 12.42
CA HIS A 118 2.35 21.10 11.09
C HIS A 118 3.52 20.13 11.19
N ARG A 119 3.83 19.45 10.08
CA ARG A 119 4.83 18.38 10.03
C ARG A 119 6.25 18.83 10.43
N GLY A 120 6.66 20.08 10.17
CA GLY A 120 7.97 20.57 10.58
C GLY A 120 8.19 20.48 12.09
N GLN A 121 7.15 20.73 12.89
CA GLN A 121 7.27 20.70 14.35
C GLN A 121 7.57 19.29 14.89
N TRP A 122 6.96 18.24 14.34
CA TRP A 122 7.26 16.88 14.81
C TRP A 122 8.55 16.33 14.19
N ALA A 123 8.89 16.73 12.95
CA ALA A 123 10.15 16.37 12.32
C ALA A 123 11.36 16.95 13.07
N ASP A 124 11.21 18.15 13.65
CA ASP A 124 12.23 18.82 14.47
C ASP A 124 12.19 18.38 15.95
N HIS A 125 11.24 17.54 16.33
CA HIS A 125 11.15 17.08 17.72
C HIS A 125 12.40 16.28 18.11
N LYS A 126 12.96 16.59 19.32
CA LYS A 126 14.23 16.02 19.84
C LYS A 126 14.31 14.49 19.78
N GLU A 127 13.19 13.79 19.82
CA GLU A 127 13.12 12.33 19.78
C GLU A 127 12.92 11.75 18.37
N TYR A 128 12.60 12.59 17.38
CA TYR A 128 12.33 12.12 16.02
C TYR A 128 13.58 11.46 15.41
N ARG A 129 14.71 12.16 15.43
CA ARG A 129 15.94 11.61 14.87
C ARG A 129 16.42 10.35 15.60
N PRO A 130 16.53 10.30 16.95
CA PRO A 130 17.01 9.11 17.64
C PRO A 130 16.06 7.90 17.54
N LYS A 131 14.74 8.11 17.39
CA LYS A 131 13.75 7.02 17.39
C LYS A 131 13.23 6.64 16.01
N ILE A 132 13.25 7.53 15.05
CA ILE A 132 12.61 7.36 13.74
C ILE A 132 13.64 7.42 12.61
N SER A 133 14.09 8.63 12.22
CA SER A 133 14.92 8.80 11.02
C SER A 133 16.33 8.23 11.18
N GLY A 134 16.92 8.34 12.35
CA GLY A 134 18.26 7.81 12.65
C GLY A 134 18.35 6.29 12.52
N PRO A 135 17.49 5.51 13.21
CA PRO A 135 17.44 4.06 13.03
C PRO A 135 17.26 3.62 11.58
N MET A 136 16.39 4.29 10.83
CA MET A 136 16.17 3.98 9.42
C MET A 136 17.39 4.33 8.54
N THR A 137 18.13 5.39 8.87
CA THR A 137 19.40 5.70 8.21
C THR A 137 20.42 4.60 8.48
N VAL A 138 20.55 4.17 9.74
CA VAL A 138 21.48 3.09 10.11
C VAL A 138 21.13 1.80 9.36
N ILE A 139 19.86 1.38 9.36
CA ILE A 139 19.40 0.18 8.65
C ILE A 139 19.70 0.30 7.15
N GLY A 140 19.41 1.45 6.53
CA GLY A 140 19.61 1.66 5.11
C GLY A 140 21.07 1.66 4.66
N GLU A 141 21.97 2.11 5.54
CA GLU A 141 23.41 2.24 5.25
C GLU A 141 24.25 1.09 5.80
N HIS A 142 23.66 0.22 6.64
CA HIS A 142 24.40 -0.90 7.21
C HIS A 142 24.95 -1.82 6.12
N ARG A 143 26.16 -2.30 6.36
CA ARG A 143 26.83 -3.30 5.54
C ARG A 143 27.47 -4.33 6.46
N ASP A 144 27.39 -5.59 6.07
CA ASP A 144 28.04 -6.68 6.77
C ASP A 144 29.58 -6.63 6.63
N ALA A 145 30.25 -7.62 7.18
CA ALA A 145 31.72 -7.71 7.13
C ALA A 145 32.25 -7.89 5.68
N ALA A 146 31.44 -8.37 4.74
CA ALA A 146 31.77 -8.48 3.33
C ALA A 146 31.47 -7.18 2.55
N GLY A 147 30.85 -6.18 3.19
CA GLY A 147 30.44 -4.92 2.55
C GLY A 147 29.09 -4.96 1.86
N GLU A 148 28.33 -6.06 2.02
CA GLU A 148 27.03 -6.24 1.39
C GLU A 148 25.90 -5.69 2.30
N ALA A 149 24.78 -5.28 1.67
CA ALA A 149 23.60 -4.83 2.39
C ALA A 149 22.85 -6.06 2.94
N ASP A 150 22.79 -6.21 4.25
CA ASP A 150 22.13 -7.33 4.94
C ASP A 150 20.78 -6.91 5.56
N LEU A 151 20.69 -5.71 6.14
CA LEU A 151 19.47 -5.24 6.82
C LEU A 151 18.38 -4.80 5.83
N VAL A 152 18.75 -4.22 4.68
CA VAL A 152 17.77 -3.72 3.70
C VAL A 152 16.99 -4.87 3.04
N PRO A 153 17.60 -5.96 2.58
CA PRO A 153 16.86 -7.12 2.09
C PRO A 153 15.90 -7.72 3.15
N ALA A 154 16.34 -7.80 4.41
CA ALA A 154 15.51 -8.24 5.52
C ALA A 154 14.33 -7.28 5.76
N LEU A 155 14.58 -5.96 5.71
CA LEU A 155 13.56 -4.92 5.83
C LEU A 155 12.48 -5.08 4.76
N VAL A 156 12.87 -5.17 3.50
CA VAL A 156 11.94 -5.31 2.38
C VAL A 156 11.10 -6.58 2.52
N ARG A 157 11.74 -7.72 2.79
CA ARG A 157 11.04 -8.99 3.01
C ARG A 157 10.00 -8.87 4.13
N TYR A 158 10.36 -8.25 5.23
CA TYR A 158 9.50 -8.10 6.40
C TYR A 158 8.27 -7.23 6.10
N VAL A 159 8.47 -6.03 5.52
CA VAL A 159 7.37 -5.10 5.30
C VAL A 159 6.43 -5.56 4.18
N GLU A 160 6.94 -6.23 3.13
CA GLU A 160 6.10 -6.86 2.12
C GLU A 160 5.22 -7.98 2.72
N CYS A 161 5.77 -8.78 3.64
CA CYS A 161 4.97 -9.77 4.37
C CYS A 161 3.91 -9.09 5.26
N LYS A 162 4.22 -7.97 5.93
CA LYS A 162 3.21 -7.20 6.69
C LYS A 162 2.07 -6.74 5.78
N CYS A 163 2.35 -6.26 4.58
CA CYS A 163 1.32 -5.93 3.59
C CYS A 163 0.43 -7.13 3.27
N LEU A 164 1.02 -8.30 2.95
CA LEU A 164 0.25 -9.53 2.67
C LEU A 164 -0.64 -9.93 3.84
N LEU A 165 -0.11 -9.89 5.07
CA LEU A 165 -0.86 -10.22 6.28
C LEU A 165 -1.97 -9.22 6.57
N GLY A 166 -1.89 -8.00 6.05
CA GLY A 166 -2.93 -6.96 6.09
C GLY A 166 -3.89 -6.95 4.90
N GLY A 167 -3.77 -7.90 3.95
CA GLY A 167 -4.63 -7.97 2.76
C GLY A 167 -4.30 -6.97 1.66
N VAL A 168 -3.18 -6.26 1.78
CA VAL A 168 -2.71 -5.27 0.80
C VAL A 168 -2.00 -5.99 -0.34
N THR A 169 -2.40 -5.72 -1.57
CA THR A 169 -1.80 -6.27 -2.80
C THR A 169 -0.97 -5.23 -3.55
N THR A 170 -1.23 -3.96 -3.30
CA THR A 170 -0.57 -2.83 -3.95
C THR A 170 -0.30 -1.75 -2.91
N SER A 171 0.91 -1.19 -2.86
CA SER A 171 1.28 -0.15 -1.90
C SER A 171 2.16 0.94 -2.50
N GLN A 172 1.99 2.16 -2.00
CA GLN A 172 2.89 3.29 -2.17
C GLN A 172 4.01 3.22 -1.11
N GLY A 173 5.11 3.91 -1.30
CA GLY A 173 6.06 4.27 -0.25
C GLY A 173 7.30 3.39 -0.12
N ILE A 174 8.10 3.26 -1.19
CA ILE A 174 9.33 2.46 -1.20
C ILE A 174 10.60 3.22 -0.78
N MET A 175 10.46 4.48 -0.39
CA MET A 175 11.61 5.35 -0.12
C MET A 175 12.07 5.25 1.33
N LEU A 176 13.38 5.15 1.53
CA LEU A 176 14.07 5.40 2.80
C LEU A 176 14.69 6.80 2.80
N ALA A 177 15.04 7.32 3.98
CA ALA A 177 15.72 8.59 4.11
C ALA A 177 17.06 8.65 3.33
N SER A 178 17.82 7.54 3.32
CA SER A 178 19.08 7.42 2.56
C SER A 178 18.93 6.85 1.15
N ASN A 179 17.90 6.21 0.86
CA ASN A 179 17.30 5.57 -0.33
C ASN A 179 18.19 5.19 -1.55
N ALA A 180 19.47 5.46 -1.56
CA ALA A 180 20.34 5.19 -2.70
C ALA A 180 20.33 3.71 -3.08
N GLY A 181 19.79 3.40 -4.26
CA GLY A 181 19.73 2.05 -4.81
C GLY A 181 18.72 1.11 -4.18
N ILE A 182 17.90 1.58 -3.23
CA ILE A 182 16.95 0.72 -2.51
C ILE A 182 15.76 0.26 -3.38
N ARG A 183 15.37 1.04 -4.39
CA ARG A 183 14.22 0.73 -5.26
C ARG A 183 14.29 -0.67 -5.87
N ARG A 184 15.48 -1.16 -6.20
CA ARG A 184 15.67 -2.49 -6.78
C ARG A 184 15.13 -3.61 -5.89
N TYR A 185 15.19 -3.45 -4.57
CA TYR A 185 14.79 -4.48 -3.61
C TYR A 185 13.27 -4.68 -3.53
N TYR A 186 12.49 -3.66 -3.90
CA TYR A 186 11.02 -3.72 -3.89
C TYR A 186 10.44 -4.32 -5.18
N ARG A 187 11.08 -5.36 -5.68
CA ARG A 187 10.60 -6.11 -6.84
C ARG A 187 10.14 -7.48 -6.39
N GLY A 188 8.85 -7.65 -6.24
CA GLY A 188 8.50 -8.97 -5.91
C GLY A 188 7.07 -9.22 -5.48
N LEU A 189 6.79 -9.16 -4.20
CA LEU A 189 5.54 -9.69 -3.69
C LEU A 189 4.39 -8.70 -3.82
N ILE A 190 4.62 -7.47 -3.35
CA ILE A 190 3.60 -6.42 -3.36
C ILE A 190 3.83 -5.55 -4.59
N ARG A 191 2.76 -5.30 -5.34
CA ARG A 191 2.84 -4.30 -6.42
C ARG A 191 3.15 -2.95 -5.81
N ASN A 192 4.16 -2.29 -6.33
CA ASN A 192 4.53 -0.96 -5.89
C ASN A 192 4.01 0.09 -6.87
N VAL A 193 3.35 1.14 -6.37
CA VAL A 193 2.78 2.17 -7.26
C VAL A 193 3.86 3.01 -7.96
N GLU A 194 5.05 3.11 -7.36
CA GLU A 194 6.18 3.90 -7.86
C GLU A 194 7.14 3.07 -8.74
N GLN A 195 6.91 1.74 -8.81
CA GLN A 195 7.67 0.79 -9.62
C GLN A 195 6.82 -0.46 -9.86
N THR A 196 5.95 -0.42 -10.86
CA THR A 196 4.90 -1.43 -11.02
C THR A 196 5.36 -2.76 -11.59
N ASP A 197 6.45 -2.77 -12.34
CA ASP A 197 6.93 -3.90 -13.15
C ASP A 197 5.84 -4.50 -14.10
N ASP A 198 4.75 -3.76 -14.32
CA ASP A 198 3.66 -4.10 -15.23
C ASP A 198 3.49 -2.98 -16.26
N PRO A 199 3.77 -3.21 -17.55
CA PRO A 199 3.74 -2.16 -18.57
C PRO A 199 2.35 -1.57 -18.81
N ALA A 200 1.28 -2.22 -18.33
CA ALA A 200 -0.08 -1.70 -18.41
C ALA A 200 -0.41 -0.72 -17.27
N LEU A 201 0.37 -0.72 -16.21
CA LEU A 201 0.18 0.14 -15.03
C LEU A 201 1.26 1.21 -15.00
N SER A 202 0.88 2.46 -15.28
CA SER A 202 1.83 3.57 -15.23
C SER A 202 2.34 3.81 -13.82
N GLU A 203 3.65 4.03 -13.68
CA GLU A 203 4.27 4.32 -12.38
C GLU A 203 3.81 5.67 -11.84
N ALA A 204 3.36 5.70 -10.60
CA ALA A 204 3.09 6.95 -9.91
C ALA A 204 4.37 7.62 -9.42
N GLN A 205 4.32 8.93 -9.22
CA GLN A 205 5.38 9.65 -8.54
C GLN A 205 4.95 10.03 -7.14
N SER A 206 5.90 10.11 -6.22
CA SER A 206 5.65 10.51 -4.83
C SER A 206 6.65 11.57 -4.39
N ARG A 207 6.18 12.55 -3.62
CA ARG A 207 7.02 13.59 -3.04
C ARG A 207 6.54 13.91 -1.62
N ILE A 208 7.51 14.03 -0.69
CA ILE A 208 7.26 14.44 0.70
C ILE A 208 7.42 15.96 0.83
N ALA A 209 8.49 16.51 0.26
CA ALA A 209 8.79 17.94 0.36
C ALA A 209 7.74 18.79 -0.36
N ASP A 210 7.42 19.94 0.22
CA ASP A 210 6.53 20.93 -0.38
C ASP A 210 7.04 21.41 -1.73
N VAL A 211 6.18 22.01 -2.50
CA VAL A 211 6.50 22.75 -3.71
C VAL A 211 6.51 24.23 -3.33
N ASP A 212 7.67 24.86 -3.43
CA ASP A 212 7.81 26.29 -3.19
C ASP A 212 7.10 27.09 -4.28
N ALA A 213 6.58 28.28 -3.94
CA ALA A 213 5.81 29.11 -4.85
C ALA A 213 6.56 29.43 -6.15
N GLU A 214 7.88 29.64 -6.07
CA GLU A 214 8.77 29.87 -7.24
C GLU A 214 8.85 28.67 -8.18
N ASP A 215 8.66 27.45 -7.65
CA ASP A 215 8.68 26.19 -8.42
C ASP A 215 7.31 25.76 -8.93
N ALA A 216 6.22 26.42 -8.52
CA ALA A 216 4.84 26.01 -8.83
C ALA A 216 4.57 25.91 -10.34
N GLN A 217 5.09 26.86 -11.14
CA GLN A 217 4.96 26.81 -12.61
C GLN A 217 5.70 25.61 -13.22
N ARG A 218 6.88 25.29 -12.72
CA ARG A 218 7.67 24.13 -13.14
C ARG A 218 6.95 22.83 -12.75
N PHE A 219 6.39 22.79 -11.55
CA PHE A 219 5.61 21.66 -11.05
C PHE A 219 4.36 21.43 -11.92
N LEU A 220 3.60 22.46 -12.27
CA LEU A 220 2.48 22.34 -13.21
C LEU A 220 2.92 21.75 -14.56
N THR A 221 4.08 22.18 -15.07
CA THR A 221 4.63 21.65 -16.32
C THR A 221 4.96 20.17 -16.20
N GLN A 222 5.44 19.73 -15.04
CA GLN A 222 5.67 18.32 -14.74
C GLN A 222 4.33 17.57 -14.72
N LEU A 223 3.34 18.01 -13.95
CA LEU A 223 2.01 17.36 -13.85
C LEU A 223 1.33 17.18 -15.21
N ARG A 224 1.54 18.11 -16.15
CA ARG A 224 0.98 18.00 -17.51
C ARG A 224 1.64 16.93 -18.39
N LYS A 225 2.84 16.48 -18.02
CA LYS A 225 3.56 15.42 -18.74
C LYS A 225 3.24 14.03 -18.19
N GLU A 226 2.63 13.96 -17.01
CA GLU A 226 2.38 12.71 -16.33
C GLU A 226 1.14 12.04 -16.90
N ASP A 227 1.30 10.81 -17.35
CA ASP A 227 0.20 9.91 -17.73
C ASP A 227 -0.31 9.10 -16.53
N SER A 228 0.16 9.44 -15.30
CA SER A 228 -0.11 8.71 -14.07
C SER A 228 -0.51 9.66 -12.93
N CYS A 229 -0.39 9.19 -11.72
CA CYS A 229 -0.67 9.94 -10.50
C CYS A 229 0.60 10.56 -9.93
N TYR A 230 0.50 11.77 -9.40
CA TYR A 230 1.52 12.42 -8.60
C TYR A 230 1.03 12.61 -7.16
N LEU A 231 1.57 11.82 -6.25
CA LEU A 231 1.23 11.80 -4.83
C LEU A 231 2.11 12.79 -4.07
N LEU A 232 1.55 13.90 -3.62
CA LEU A 232 2.25 14.95 -2.88
C LEU A 232 1.70 15.06 -1.46
N HIS A 233 2.57 15.03 -0.43
CA HIS A 233 2.18 15.43 0.92
C HIS A 233 1.71 16.88 0.89
N LEU A 234 0.43 17.09 1.14
CA LEU A 234 -0.24 18.38 1.01
C LEU A 234 -0.81 18.84 2.33
N SER A 235 -0.43 20.02 2.77
CA SER A 235 -1.05 20.70 3.93
C SER A 235 -1.18 19.78 5.14
N GLU A 236 -0.08 19.12 5.48
CA GLU A 236 -0.03 18.19 6.61
C GLU A 236 0.09 18.95 7.92
N GLY A 237 -1.05 19.12 8.60
CA GLY A 237 -1.18 19.88 9.85
C GLY A 237 -2.60 20.39 10.07
N VAL A 238 -2.74 21.46 10.83
CA VAL A 238 -4.01 22.09 11.15
C VAL A 238 -4.06 23.56 10.74
N THR A 239 -5.26 24.05 10.47
CA THR A 239 -5.53 25.46 10.18
C THR A 239 -6.65 25.96 11.08
N ASP A 240 -6.38 27.02 11.85
CA ASP A 240 -7.42 27.77 12.54
C ASP A 240 -8.22 28.57 11.49
N PRO A 241 -9.52 28.30 11.32
CA PRO A 241 -10.34 29.04 10.35
C PRO A 241 -10.45 30.55 10.63
N LYS A 242 -10.15 30.97 11.87
CA LYS A 242 -10.17 32.40 12.24
C LYS A 242 -8.88 33.13 11.86
N GLN A 243 -7.79 32.41 11.63
CA GLN A 243 -6.48 32.93 11.31
C GLN A 243 -5.78 32.08 10.24
N PRO A 244 -6.42 31.87 9.08
CA PRO A 244 -5.94 30.93 8.07
C PRO A 244 -4.56 31.34 7.48
N GLU A 245 -4.28 32.63 7.46
CA GLU A 245 -3.03 33.18 6.98
C GLU A 245 -1.81 32.86 7.86
N LYS A 246 -2.04 32.39 9.09
CA LYS A 246 -0.99 31.98 10.04
C LYS A 246 -0.67 30.47 9.96
N SER A 247 -1.42 29.72 9.17
CA SER A 247 -1.23 28.28 9.07
C SER A 247 -0.11 27.92 8.10
N GLN A 248 1.00 27.44 8.62
CA GLN A 248 2.07 26.87 7.79
C GLN A 248 1.60 25.64 6.99
N ALA A 249 0.71 24.85 7.57
CA ALA A 249 0.16 23.71 6.83
C ALA A 249 -0.64 24.16 5.60
N ARG A 250 -1.45 25.23 5.70
CA ARG A 250 -2.20 25.74 4.55
C ARG A 250 -1.32 26.48 3.56
N GLU A 251 -0.25 27.11 4.01
CA GLU A 251 0.73 27.80 3.14
C GLU A 251 1.26 26.85 2.05
N HIS A 252 1.47 25.57 2.34
CA HIS A 252 1.89 24.57 1.35
C HIS A 252 0.89 24.42 0.19
N PHE A 253 -0.41 24.56 0.47
CA PHE A 253 -1.42 24.59 -0.59
C PHE A 253 -1.38 25.92 -1.34
N CYS A 254 -1.32 27.03 -0.63
CA CYS A 254 -1.28 28.37 -1.24
C CYS A 254 -0.06 28.54 -2.15
N SER A 255 1.07 27.92 -1.84
CA SER A 255 2.27 27.93 -2.67
C SER A 255 2.08 27.30 -4.07
N LEU A 256 1.01 26.52 -4.26
CA LEU A 256 0.63 25.97 -5.57
C LEU A 256 -0.14 26.97 -6.44
N GLU A 257 -0.51 28.14 -5.94
CA GLU A 257 -1.14 29.20 -6.73
C GLU A 257 -0.06 30.00 -7.47
N ILE A 258 0.01 29.84 -8.80
CA ILE A 258 1.01 30.49 -9.67
C ILE A 258 0.67 31.98 -9.87
N ALA A 259 -0.60 32.27 -10.02
CA ALA A 259 -1.17 33.61 -10.14
C ALA A 259 -2.63 33.53 -9.69
N PRO A 260 -3.30 34.66 -9.37
CA PRO A 260 -4.68 34.63 -8.90
C PRO A 260 -5.60 33.72 -9.73
N GLY A 261 -6.11 32.65 -9.10
CA GLY A 261 -6.95 31.63 -9.75
C GLY A 261 -6.22 30.64 -10.68
N GLN A 262 -4.91 30.73 -10.81
CA GLN A 262 -4.10 29.80 -11.61
C GLN A 262 -3.28 28.90 -10.70
N TRP A 263 -3.60 27.62 -10.69
CA TRP A 263 -3.05 26.64 -9.77
C TRP A 263 -2.18 25.60 -10.47
N ALA A 264 -1.11 25.20 -9.80
CA ALA A 264 -0.25 24.07 -10.19
C ALA A 264 -0.94 22.72 -9.85
N LEU A 265 -2.14 22.55 -10.35
CA LEU A 265 -2.99 21.38 -10.12
C LEU A 265 -3.56 20.87 -11.44
N THR A 266 -3.64 19.55 -11.59
CA THR A 266 -4.28 18.84 -12.71
C THR A 266 -4.94 17.57 -12.19
N ASN A 267 -5.60 16.83 -13.06
CA ASN A 267 -6.15 15.50 -12.73
C ASN A 267 -5.09 14.43 -12.40
N ALA A 268 -3.81 14.70 -12.64
CA ALA A 268 -2.70 13.85 -12.19
C ALA A 268 -2.35 14.07 -10.70
N PHE A 269 -2.76 15.20 -10.13
CA PHE A 269 -2.42 15.56 -8.75
C PHE A 269 -3.26 14.80 -7.74
N CYS A 270 -2.60 14.27 -6.70
CA CYS A 270 -3.23 13.68 -5.53
C CYS A 270 -2.56 14.21 -4.26
N GLY A 271 -3.31 14.97 -3.46
CA GLY A 271 -2.83 15.52 -2.19
C GLY A 271 -2.97 14.52 -1.04
N ILE A 272 -1.85 14.09 -0.47
CA ILE A 272 -1.86 13.24 0.73
C ILE A 272 -2.12 14.12 1.96
N HIS A 273 -2.90 13.63 2.92
CA HIS A 273 -3.39 14.27 4.12
C HIS A 273 -4.45 15.35 3.87
N ALA A 274 -4.07 16.47 3.25
CA ALA A 274 -4.95 17.63 3.05
C ALA A 274 -5.62 18.12 4.36
N ALA A 275 -4.98 17.88 5.51
CA ALA A 275 -5.58 18.09 6.84
C ALA A 275 -5.69 19.58 7.22
N GLY A 276 -4.77 20.40 6.69
CA GLY A 276 -4.77 21.86 6.88
C GLY A 276 -5.65 22.64 5.91
N LEU A 277 -6.31 21.98 4.94
CA LEU A 277 -7.20 22.65 3.98
C LEU A 277 -8.48 23.14 4.64
N LEU A 278 -8.97 24.29 4.18
CA LEU A 278 -10.29 24.83 4.51
C LEU A 278 -11.34 24.32 3.50
N PRO A 279 -12.66 24.44 3.81
CA PRO A 279 -13.71 23.96 2.91
C PRO A 279 -13.62 24.52 1.49
N GLU A 280 -13.27 25.80 1.32
CA GLU A 280 -13.13 26.48 0.03
C GLU A 280 -11.95 25.95 -0.81
N ASP A 281 -10.90 25.43 -0.18
CA ASP A 281 -9.73 24.90 -0.86
C ASP A 281 -10.08 23.59 -1.62
N PHE A 282 -11.07 22.83 -1.13
CA PHE A 282 -11.54 21.62 -1.83
C PHE A 282 -12.29 21.94 -3.15
N ALA A 283 -12.92 23.09 -3.26
CA ALA A 283 -13.50 23.53 -4.53
C ALA A 283 -12.41 23.76 -5.60
N VAL A 284 -11.24 24.24 -5.19
CA VAL A 284 -10.08 24.38 -6.09
C VAL A 284 -9.58 23.01 -6.55
N LEU A 285 -9.43 22.06 -5.65
CA LEU A 285 -9.05 20.68 -6.00
C LEU A 285 -10.06 20.07 -6.99
N ALA A 286 -11.35 20.17 -6.69
CA ALA A 286 -12.44 19.66 -7.52
C ALA A 286 -12.44 20.28 -8.91
N GLY A 287 -12.31 21.61 -9.01
CA GLY A 287 -12.26 22.36 -10.27
C GLY A 287 -11.06 21.99 -11.17
N ARG A 288 -10.04 21.34 -10.62
CA ARG A 288 -8.87 20.82 -11.34
C ARG A 288 -8.90 19.29 -11.48
N HIS A 289 -9.98 18.64 -11.08
CA HIS A 289 -10.11 17.17 -11.04
C HIS A 289 -9.00 16.47 -10.26
N ALA A 290 -8.41 17.17 -9.30
CA ALA A 290 -7.43 16.64 -8.38
C ALA A 290 -8.09 15.71 -7.37
N SER A 291 -7.32 14.83 -6.77
CA SER A 291 -7.78 13.87 -5.77
C SER A 291 -7.02 14.02 -4.45
N MET A 292 -7.44 13.29 -3.43
CA MET A 292 -6.75 13.27 -2.14
C MET A 292 -6.64 11.87 -1.55
N VAL A 293 -5.66 11.68 -0.67
CA VAL A 293 -5.55 10.52 0.21
C VAL A 293 -5.79 10.94 1.64
N TRP A 294 -6.76 10.30 2.28
CA TRP A 294 -7.09 10.53 3.68
C TRP A 294 -6.35 9.52 4.57
N SER A 295 -5.63 10.02 5.57
CA SER A 295 -4.91 9.22 6.58
C SER A 295 -5.39 9.62 7.97
N PRO A 296 -6.62 9.21 8.38
CA PRO A 296 -7.26 9.72 9.58
C PRO A 296 -6.48 9.46 10.86
N LEU A 297 -5.93 8.25 11.08
CA LEU A 297 -5.28 7.94 12.35
C LEU A 297 -4.02 8.78 12.56
N SER A 298 -3.16 8.86 11.55
CA SER A 298 -1.94 9.65 11.64
C SER A 298 -2.24 11.12 11.91
N ASN A 299 -3.22 11.69 11.20
CA ASN A 299 -3.64 13.07 11.44
C ASN A 299 -4.18 13.29 12.86
N LEU A 300 -5.02 12.37 13.36
CA LEU A 300 -5.56 12.46 14.72
C LEU A 300 -4.48 12.35 15.79
N LEU A 301 -3.50 11.44 15.62
CA LEU A 301 -2.41 11.26 16.57
C LEU A 301 -1.46 12.45 16.59
N LEU A 302 -1.11 13.01 15.44
CA LEU A 302 -0.15 14.10 15.33
C LEU A 302 -0.78 15.47 15.59
N TYR A 303 -1.99 15.71 15.07
CA TYR A 303 -2.58 17.05 15.01
C TYR A 303 -3.86 17.18 15.85
N GLY A 304 -4.44 16.08 16.29
CA GLY A 304 -5.70 16.07 17.03
C GLY A 304 -6.93 16.38 16.16
N GLY A 305 -6.75 16.47 14.86
CA GLY A 305 -7.79 16.67 13.83
C GLY A 305 -7.37 15.99 12.53
N THR A 306 -8.28 15.90 11.57
CA THR A 306 -8.00 15.32 10.25
C THR A 306 -8.61 16.17 9.15
N ALA A 307 -8.40 15.81 7.88
CA ALA A 307 -8.96 16.53 6.74
C ALA A 307 -10.48 16.69 6.84
N ARG A 308 -10.98 17.83 6.35
CA ARG A 308 -12.41 18.11 6.24
C ARG A 308 -13.03 17.36 5.07
N VAL A 309 -13.07 16.02 5.21
CA VAL A 309 -13.53 15.11 4.15
C VAL A 309 -15.01 15.30 3.79
N GLU A 310 -15.79 15.92 4.68
CA GLU A 310 -17.15 16.34 4.38
C GLU A 310 -17.19 17.43 3.28
N ALA A 311 -16.27 18.39 3.35
CA ALA A 311 -16.11 19.40 2.31
C ALA A 311 -15.57 18.78 1.01
N ALA A 312 -14.56 17.93 1.10
CA ALA A 312 -14.02 17.22 -0.06
C ALA A 312 -15.11 16.40 -0.79
N ARG A 313 -15.95 15.66 -0.03
CA ARG A 313 -17.07 14.90 -0.61
C ARG A 313 -18.11 15.81 -1.24
N LYS A 314 -18.46 16.90 -0.58
CA LYS A 314 -19.44 17.88 -1.08
C LYS A 314 -19.01 18.46 -2.41
N GLU A 315 -17.73 18.80 -2.56
CA GLU A 315 -17.17 19.36 -3.79
C GLU A 315 -16.88 18.27 -4.86
N GLY A 316 -17.04 16.99 -4.53
CA GLY A 316 -16.81 15.88 -5.46
C GLY A 316 -15.35 15.52 -5.67
N VAL A 317 -14.47 15.89 -4.74
CA VAL A 317 -13.07 15.45 -4.74
C VAL A 317 -13.01 13.94 -4.51
N ARG A 318 -12.28 13.22 -5.38
CA ARG A 318 -12.06 11.78 -5.21
C ARG A 318 -11.15 11.53 -4.01
N ILE A 319 -11.57 10.62 -3.13
CA ILE A 319 -10.87 10.32 -1.88
C ILE A 319 -10.41 8.86 -1.90
N GLY A 320 -9.12 8.63 -1.66
CA GLY A 320 -8.56 7.33 -1.30
C GLY A 320 -8.15 7.28 0.16
N LEU A 321 -7.86 6.10 0.70
CA LEU A 321 -7.31 5.92 2.04
C LEU A 321 -5.84 5.53 1.99
N GLY A 322 -5.10 5.91 3.04
CA GLY A 322 -3.73 5.49 3.29
C GLY A 322 -3.43 5.41 4.77
N SER A 323 -2.74 4.34 5.21
CA SER A 323 -2.43 4.09 6.62
C SER A 323 -1.27 4.91 7.15
N ASP A 324 -0.54 5.60 6.26
CA ASP A 324 0.70 6.30 6.56
C ASP A 324 1.79 5.30 7.00
N TRP A 325 2.30 5.40 8.19
CA TRP A 325 3.37 4.57 8.74
C TRP A 325 3.08 4.13 10.19
N SER A 326 3.67 2.99 10.62
CA SER A 326 3.43 2.47 11.97
C SER A 326 3.86 3.41 13.10
N PRO A 327 4.86 4.32 12.97
CA PRO A 327 5.17 5.27 14.04
C PRO A 327 4.06 6.23 14.44
N THR A 328 3.18 6.62 13.54
CA THR A 328 2.10 7.57 13.84
C THR A 328 0.74 7.18 13.26
N GLY A 329 0.65 6.08 12.55
CA GLY A 329 -0.56 5.66 11.83
C GLY A 329 -1.00 4.24 12.16
N SER A 330 -1.83 3.69 11.32
CA SER A 330 -2.31 2.32 11.43
C SER A 330 -1.23 1.32 11.02
N LYS A 331 -1.24 0.14 11.64
CA LYS A 331 -0.32 -0.95 11.26
C LYS A 331 -0.52 -1.45 9.83
N ASN A 332 -1.72 -1.29 9.31
CA ASN A 332 -2.11 -1.69 7.96
C ASN A 332 -3.44 -1.02 7.56
N LEU A 333 -3.81 -1.19 6.31
CA LEU A 333 -5.01 -0.59 5.72
C LEU A 333 -6.32 -1.12 6.32
N LEU A 334 -6.37 -2.36 6.85
CA LEU A 334 -7.54 -2.86 7.59
C LEU A 334 -7.76 -2.06 8.89
N GLY A 335 -6.68 -1.69 9.56
CA GLY A 335 -6.73 -0.80 10.72
C GLY A 335 -7.25 0.58 10.35
N GLU A 336 -6.76 1.15 9.26
CA GLU A 336 -7.17 2.47 8.79
C GLU A 336 -8.64 2.52 8.35
N LEU A 337 -9.13 1.46 7.69
CA LEU A 337 -10.56 1.31 7.39
C LEU A 337 -11.45 1.38 8.64
N LYS A 338 -11.02 0.75 9.74
CA LYS A 338 -11.74 0.82 11.02
C LYS A 338 -11.76 2.23 11.60
N VAL A 339 -10.63 2.92 11.56
CA VAL A 339 -10.52 4.31 12.04
C VAL A 339 -11.42 5.22 11.19
N ALA A 340 -11.33 5.12 9.87
CA ALA A 340 -12.16 5.88 8.95
C ALA A 340 -13.67 5.62 9.18
N TRP A 341 -14.04 4.36 9.41
CA TRP A 341 -15.41 3.98 9.74
C TRP A 341 -15.88 4.60 11.06
N LEU A 342 -15.11 4.42 12.14
CA LEU A 342 -15.45 4.98 13.45
C LEU A 342 -15.55 6.50 13.39
N TYR A 343 -14.62 7.16 12.71
CA TYR A 343 -14.66 8.61 12.55
C TYR A 343 -15.89 9.06 11.74
N SER A 344 -16.19 8.36 10.64
CA SER A 344 -17.40 8.61 9.84
C SER A 344 -18.67 8.48 10.68
N GLN A 345 -18.80 7.40 11.47
CA GLN A 345 -20.03 7.13 12.24
C GLN A 345 -20.20 8.07 13.43
N HIS A 346 -19.12 8.33 14.17
CA HIS A 346 -19.22 9.02 15.49
C HIS A 346 -18.91 10.52 15.43
N VAL A 347 -18.19 10.98 14.41
CA VAL A 347 -17.81 12.39 14.27
C VAL A 347 -18.52 13.04 13.08
N LEU A 348 -18.66 12.33 11.97
CA LEU A 348 -19.23 12.86 10.73
C LEU A 348 -20.69 12.41 10.47
N ASN A 349 -21.39 11.92 11.50
CA ASN A 349 -22.80 11.51 11.44
C ASN A 349 -23.10 10.51 10.29
N GLY A 350 -22.22 9.53 10.06
CA GLY A 350 -22.40 8.52 9.05
C GLY A 350 -22.15 9.01 7.61
N LEU A 351 -21.30 10.01 7.44
CA LEU A 351 -21.00 10.60 6.12
C LEU A 351 -20.66 9.57 5.05
N PHE A 352 -19.81 8.59 5.40
CA PHE A 352 -19.43 7.50 4.50
C PHE A 352 -20.09 6.20 4.89
N SER A 353 -20.72 5.53 3.93
CA SER A 353 -21.15 4.15 4.09
C SER A 353 -19.96 3.20 4.10
N ALA A 354 -20.17 1.96 4.57
CA ALA A 354 -19.14 0.91 4.50
C ALA A 354 -18.67 0.68 3.05
N ARG A 355 -19.59 0.76 2.10
CA ARG A 355 -19.31 0.66 0.65
C ARG A 355 -18.38 1.78 0.16
N ASP A 356 -18.63 3.03 0.57
CA ASP A 356 -17.77 4.17 0.20
C ASP A 356 -16.34 3.94 0.68
N LEU A 357 -16.17 3.52 1.93
CA LEU A 357 -14.84 3.28 2.50
C LEU A 357 -14.10 2.12 1.83
N VAL A 358 -14.81 1.03 1.50
CA VAL A 358 -14.21 -0.07 0.73
C VAL A 358 -13.84 0.39 -0.69
N ALA A 359 -14.62 1.26 -1.29
CA ALA A 359 -14.27 1.85 -2.58
C ALA A 359 -12.98 2.68 -2.51
N MET A 360 -12.74 3.43 -1.41
CA MET A 360 -11.53 4.24 -1.21
C MET A 360 -10.23 3.42 -1.16
N VAL A 361 -10.30 2.13 -0.85
CA VAL A 361 -9.13 1.22 -0.81
C VAL A 361 -9.12 0.22 -1.97
N THR A 362 -10.02 0.35 -2.93
CA THR A 362 -10.13 -0.52 -4.11
C THR A 362 -10.30 0.32 -5.39
N ARG A 363 -11.52 0.46 -5.91
CA ARG A 363 -11.80 1.12 -7.20
C ARG A 363 -11.41 2.61 -7.22
N GLU A 364 -11.67 3.36 -6.16
CA GLU A 364 -11.30 4.79 -6.14
C GLU A 364 -9.78 4.96 -6.04
N ALA A 365 -9.11 4.10 -5.28
CA ALA A 365 -7.64 4.07 -5.26
C ALA A 365 -7.05 3.74 -6.63
N ALA A 366 -7.61 2.77 -7.35
CA ALA A 366 -7.20 2.45 -8.71
C ALA A 366 -7.42 3.63 -9.67
N SER A 367 -8.56 4.32 -9.55
CA SER A 367 -8.86 5.50 -10.37
C SER A 367 -7.91 6.68 -10.10
N ILE A 368 -7.53 6.90 -8.83
CA ILE A 368 -6.52 7.90 -8.45
C ILE A 368 -5.19 7.60 -9.17
N LEU A 369 -4.78 6.33 -9.18
CA LEU A 369 -3.55 5.89 -9.86
C LEU A 369 -3.64 5.86 -11.39
N LYS A 370 -4.81 6.13 -11.98
CA LYS A 370 -5.08 5.99 -13.42
C LYS A 370 -5.02 4.55 -13.93
N TRP A 371 -5.37 3.61 -13.06
CA TRP A 371 -5.38 2.16 -13.34
C TRP A 371 -6.80 1.59 -13.48
N ASP A 372 -7.73 2.44 -13.90
CA ASP A 372 -9.14 2.06 -14.09
C ASP A 372 -9.28 0.80 -14.93
N GLY A 373 -10.11 -0.13 -14.47
CA GLY A 373 -10.36 -1.38 -15.15
C GLY A 373 -9.26 -2.45 -15.00
N LEU A 374 -8.06 -2.08 -14.56
CA LEU A 374 -6.93 -3.00 -14.48
C LEU A 374 -6.74 -3.62 -13.08
N VAL A 375 -7.03 -2.86 -12.02
CA VAL A 375 -6.99 -3.30 -10.62
C VAL A 375 -8.15 -2.69 -9.84
N GLY A 376 -8.30 -3.04 -8.55
CA GLY A 376 -9.32 -2.48 -7.67
C GLY A 376 -10.75 -2.93 -7.97
N ARG A 377 -10.93 -3.87 -8.91
CA ARG A 377 -12.20 -4.51 -9.27
C ARG A 377 -11.99 -5.97 -9.65
N ILE A 378 -13.06 -6.78 -9.58
CA ILE A 378 -13.06 -8.15 -10.06
C ILE A 378 -13.94 -8.19 -11.32
N ALA A 379 -13.31 -8.03 -12.47
CA ALA A 379 -13.97 -8.01 -13.78
C ALA A 379 -13.06 -8.62 -14.84
N ALA A 380 -13.64 -9.08 -15.94
CA ALA A 380 -12.85 -9.62 -17.05
C ALA A 380 -11.81 -8.59 -17.53
N GLY A 381 -10.57 -9.01 -17.71
CA GLY A 381 -9.43 -8.18 -18.08
C GLY A 381 -8.65 -7.57 -16.92
N ALA A 382 -9.24 -7.48 -15.72
CA ALA A 382 -8.53 -6.98 -14.54
C ALA A 382 -7.45 -7.98 -14.08
N ARG A 383 -6.41 -7.47 -13.44
CA ARG A 383 -5.43 -8.30 -12.71
C ARG A 383 -6.13 -9.07 -11.60
N ALA A 384 -5.78 -10.32 -11.43
CA ALA A 384 -6.33 -11.15 -10.36
C ALA A 384 -5.61 -10.87 -9.04
N ASP A 385 -5.77 -9.63 -8.57
CA ASP A 385 -5.38 -9.17 -7.24
C ASP A 385 -6.61 -9.32 -6.35
N LEU A 386 -6.59 -10.31 -5.46
CA LEU A 386 -7.77 -10.73 -4.71
C LEU A 386 -7.45 -10.86 -3.21
N LEU A 387 -8.44 -10.47 -2.41
CA LEU A 387 -8.46 -10.69 -0.96
C LEU A 387 -9.68 -11.54 -0.61
N VAL A 388 -9.50 -12.61 0.14
CA VAL A 388 -10.59 -13.42 0.67
C VAL A 388 -10.66 -13.28 2.18
N ILE A 389 -11.81 -12.82 2.67
CA ILE A 389 -12.11 -12.71 4.11
C ILE A 389 -13.07 -13.84 4.49
N HIS A 390 -12.92 -14.37 5.71
CA HIS A 390 -13.75 -15.42 6.25
C HIS A 390 -15.23 -15.03 6.31
N GLY A 391 -16.11 -15.95 5.94
CA GLY A 391 -17.56 -15.81 6.05
C GLY A 391 -18.23 -15.17 4.83
N THR A 392 -19.53 -15.45 4.72
CA THR A 392 -20.39 -14.99 3.61
C THR A 392 -21.70 -14.38 4.11
N ALA A 393 -21.89 -14.25 5.43
CA ALA A 393 -23.09 -13.69 6.04
C ALA A 393 -23.01 -12.16 6.17
N GLY A 394 -24.16 -11.52 6.29
CA GLY A 394 -24.30 -10.08 6.54
C GLY A 394 -23.84 -9.19 5.38
N ASP A 395 -23.73 -7.89 5.66
CA ASP A 395 -23.22 -6.92 4.70
C ASP A 395 -21.73 -7.15 4.41
N PRO A 396 -21.32 -7.34 3.13
CA PRO A 396 -19.94 -7.65 2.80
C PRO A 396 -18.98 -6.48 3.06
N TYR A 397 -19.43 -5.25 2.89
CA TYR A 397 -18.59 -4.07 3.08
C TYR A 397 -18.27 -3.86 4.57
N GLU A 398 -19.28 -3.99 5.45
CA GLU A 398 -19.05 -3.99 6.89
C GLU A 398 -18.19 -5.17 7.35
N ALA A 399 -18.36 -6.35 6.74
CA ALA A 399 -17.55 -7.53 7.04
C ALA A 399 -16.06 -7.26 6.79
N LEU A 400 -15.71 -6.59 5.67
CA LEU A 400 -14.33 -6.21 5.39
C LEU A 400 -13.79 -5.17 6.40
N ILE A 401 -14.58 -4.15 6.73
CA ILE A 401 -14.17 -3.13 7.71
C ILE A 401 -13.92 -3.76 9.09
N ARG A 402 -14.72 -4.74 9.51
CA ARG A 402 -14.55 -5.43 10.80
C ARG A 402 -13.47 -6.50 10.78
N ALA A 403 -13.01 -6.92 9.59
CA ALA A 403 -12.04 -7.99 9.45
C ALA A 403 -10.72 -7.66 10.17
N ARG A 404 -10.10 -8.68 10.72
CA ARG A 404 -8.75 -8.66 11.30
C ARG A 404 -7.86 -9.56 10.45
N GLU A 405 -6.58 -9.51 10.69
CA GLU A 405 -5.58 -10.31 9.97
C GLU A 405 -5.88 -11.81 10.05
N VAL A 406 -6.41 -12.27 11.19
CA VAL A 406 -6.83 -13.68 11.38
C VAL A 406 -8.00 -14.09 10.48
N ASP A 407 -8.81 -13.14 10.04
CA ASP A 407 -9.98 -13.39 9.18
C ASP A 407 -9.58 -13.50 7.70
N ILE A 408 -8.33 -13.17 7.34
CA ILE A 408 -7.81 -13.31 5.97
C ILE A 408 -7.59 -14.79 5.66
N ARG A 409 -8.25 -15.27 4.62
CA ARG A 409 -8.17 -16.65 4.14
C ARG A 409 -7.24 -16.82 2.94
N LEU A 410 -7.13 -15.77 2.10
CA LEU A 410 -6.28 -15.79 0.91
C LEU A 410 -5.95 -14.36 0.48
N VAL A 411 -4.70 -14.13 0.10
CA VAL A 411 -4.26 -12.97 -0.67
C VAL A 411 -3.60 -13.46 -1.95
N MET A 412 -4.03 -12.90 -3.07
CA MET A 412 -3.55 -13.25 -4.39
C MET A 412 -3.11 -11.97 -5.12
N ILE A 413 -1.98 -12.03 -5.80
CA ILE A 413 -1.45 -10.90 -6.60
C ILE A 413 -1.11 -11.43 -7.99
N ASN A 414 -1.65 -10.80 -9.02
CA ASN A 414 -1.51 -11.25 -10.41
C ASN A 414 -1.83 -12.76 -10.57
N GLY A 415 -2.89 -13.24 -9.92
CA GLY A 415 -3.28 -14.64 -9.96
C GLY A 415 -2.37 -15.60 -9.17
N ALA A 416 -1.30 -15.12 -8.56
CA ALA A 416 -0.45 -15.95 -7.69
C ALA A 416 -0.93 -15.86 -6.24
N ALA A 417 -1.32 -16.99 -5.66
CA ALA A 417 -1.67 -17.07 -4.24
C ALA A 417 -0.40 -16.88 -3.40
N ARG A 418 -0.37 -15.82 -2.59
CA ARG A 418 0.81 -15.39 -1.83
C ARG A 418 0.74 -15.71 -0.34
N TYR A 419 -0.45 -15.58 0.24
CA TYR A 419 -0.68 -15.77 1.67
C TYR A 419 -2.08 -16.33 1.91
N GLY A 420 -2.22 -17.20 2.88
CA GLY A 420 -3.55 -17.69 3.26
C GLY A 420 -3.54 -18.91 4.15
N THR A 421 -4.75 -19.45 4.38
CA THR A 421 -4.91 -20.70 5.11
C THR A 421 -4.25 -21.86 4.34
N SER A 422 -3.68 -22.82 5.06
CA SER A 422 -3.03 -23.98 4.42
C SER A 422 -3.97 -24.74 3.48
N ALA A 423 -5.27 -24.79 3.81
CA ALA A 423 -6.28 -25.44 2.99
C ALA A 423 -6.48 -24.77 1.62
N LEU A 424 -6.46 -23.42 1.56
CA LEU A 424 -6.59 -22.67 0.31
C LEU A 424 -5.26 -22.61 -0.44
N MET A 425 -4.16 -22.38 0.26
CA MET A 425 -2.84 -22.31 -0.37
C MET A 425 -2.40 -23.66 -0.96
N GLY A 426 -2.77 -24.77 -0.30
CA GLY A 426 -2.40 -26.11 -0.74
C GLY A 426 -2.65 -26.40 -2.23
N PRO A 427 -3.84 -26.17 -2.78
CA PRO A 427 -4.12 -26.35 -4.21
C PRO A 427 -3.60 -25.21 -5.12
N LEU A 428 -3.30 -24.03 -4.60
CA LEU A 428 -3.06 -22.82 -5.39
C LEU A 428 -1.59 -22.44 -5.54
N ALA A 429 -0.74 -22.81 -4.57
CA ALA A 429 0.68 -22.44 -4.58
C ALA A 429 1.57 -23.57 -4.11
N PRO A 430 2.85 -23.63 -4.52
CA PRO A 430 3.85 -24.51 -3.94
C PRO A 430 4.01 -24.25 -2.44
N LYS A 431 4.36 -25.29 -1.69
CA LYS A 431 4.72 -25.12 -0.28
C LYS A 431 6.03 -24.34 -0.18
N ASP A 432 6.04 -23.28 0.66
CA ASP A 432 7.22 -22.46 0.88
C ASP A 432 7.43 -22.22 2.38
N GLN A 433 6.77 -21.22 2.96
CA GLN A 433 6.95 -20.85 4.36
C GLN A 433 5.61 -20.84 5.12
N THR A 434 5.70 -20.80 6.44
CA THR A 434 4.54 -20.65 7.32
C THR A 434 4.76 -19.52 8.31
N VAL A 435 3.66 -18.93 8.76
CA VAL A 435 3.62 -17.90 9.81
C VAL A 435 2.40 -18.16 10.70
N ARG A 436 2.47 -17.81 11.97
CA ARG A 436 1.31 -17.85 12.86
C ARG A 436 0.65 -16.49 12.91
N VAL A 437 -0.67 -16.46 12.80
CA VAL A 437 -1.49 -15.24 12.89
C VAL A 437 -2.76 -15.59 13.66
N GLY A 438 -3.03 -14.89 14.77
CA GLY A 438 -4.15 -15.18 15.63
C GLY A 438 -4.12 -16.62 16.19
N GLY A 439 -2.93 -17.15 16.53
CA GLY A 439 -2.76 -18.53 16.98
C GLY A 439 -2.86 -19.59 15.89
N GLU A 440 -3.22 -19.24 14.66
CA GLU A 440 -3.42 -20.16 13.55
C GLU A 440 -2.26 -20.15 12.55
N SER A 441 -1.89 -21.33 12.04
CA SER A 441 -0.87 -21.44 11.00
C SER A 441 -1.41 -20.97 9.66
N ARG A 442 -0.63 -20.12 8.99
CA ARG A 442 -0.86 -19.60 7.63
C ARG A 442 0.31 -20.00 6.74
N ALA A 443 0.01 -20.23 5.47
CA ALA A 443 1.03 -20.49 4.46
C ALA A 443 1.39 -19.21 3.72
N LEU A 444 2.66 -19.06 3.41
CA LEU A 444 3.22 -18.00 2.58
C LEU A 444 3.87 -18.62 1.35
N TYR A 445 3.77 -17.97 0.21
CA TYR A 445 4.51 -18.27 -1.01
C TYR A 445 5.25 -17.00 -1.47
N LEU A 446 6.55 -16.93 -1.16
CA LEU A 446 7.37 -15.73 -1.32
C LEU A 446 8.27 -15.76 -2.56
N LYS A 447 8.24 -16.86 -3.34
CA LYS A 447 9.06 -16.99 -4.53
C LYS A 447 8.45 -16.23 -5.70
N GLN A 448 9.28 -15.44 -6.38
CA GLN A 448 8.92 -14.68 -7.57
C GLN A 448 10.12 -14.64 -8.52
N GLN A 449 9.85 -14.71 -9.82
CA GLN A 449 10.88 -14.78 -10.85
C GLN A 449 11.68 -13.48 -10.96
N GLN A 450 11.05 -12.35 -10.74
CA GLN A 450 11.66 -11.02 -10.86
C GLN A 450 12.17 -10.44 -9.53
N ALA A 451 12.08 -11.21 -8.43
CA ALA A 451 12.59 -10.76 -7.15
C ALA A 451 14.08 -10.44 -7.21
N ASP A 452 14.50 -9.39 -6.50
CA ASP A 452 15.92 -9.15 -6.27
C ASP A 452 16.53 -10.36 -5.55
N PRO A 453 17.69 -10.89 -6.01
CA PRO A 453 18.30 -12.10 -5.45
C PRO A 453 18.56 -12.00 -3.94
N ASP A 454 18.98 -10.83 -3.44
CA ASP A 454 19.27 -10.62 -2.02
C ASP A 454 18.01 -10.74 -1.18
N VAL A 455 16.89 -10.17 -1.63
CA VAL A 455 15.58 -10.31 -0.96
C VAL A 455 15.05 -11.73 -1.11
N ALA A 456 15.19 -12.36 -2.30
CA ALA A 456 14.70 -13.71 -2.56
C ALA A 456 15.35 -14.76 -1.64
N ALA A 457 16.61 -14.54 -1.24
CA ALA A 457 17.34 -15.40 -0.32
C ALA A 457 16.86 -15.30 1.14
N VAL A 458 16.13 -14.24 1.51
CA VAL A 458 15.71 -13.99 2.89
C VAL A 458 14.34 -14.59 3.17
N SER A 459 14.25 -15.48 4.17
CA SER A 459 12.96 -15.97 4.71
C SER A 459 12.32 -14.92 5.61
N LEU A 460 11.00 -15.00 5.84
CA LEU A 460 10.33 -14.14 6.83
C LEU A 460 10.93 -14.32 8.25
N ARG A 461 11.23 -15.56 8.64
CA ARG A 461 11.87 -15.87 9.93
C ARG A 461 13.23 -15.18 10.04
N THR A 462 14.09 -15.31 9.03
CA THR A 462 15.39 -14.63 8.99
C THR A 462 15.21 -13.12 9.06
N ALA A 463 14.34 -12.54 8.23
CA ALA A 463 14.07 -11.10 8.22
C ALA A 463 13.65 -10.59 9.61
N LYS A 464 12.73 -11.29 10.26
CA LYS A 464 12.25 -10.95 11.61
C LYS A 464 13.39 -10.98 12.65
N THR A 465 14.19 -12.05 12.67
CA THR A 465 15.29 -12.19 13.62
C THR A 465 16.34 -11.11 13.40
N THR A 466 16.80 -10.95 12.15
CA THR A 466 17.80 -9.93 11.77
C THR A 466 17.37 -8.52 12.18
N LEU A 467 16.13 -8.14 11.87
CA LEU A 467 15.62 -6.79 12.20
C LEU A 467 15.41 -6.59 13.70
N ARG A 468 14.94 -7.62 14.41
CA ARG A 468 14.80 -7.56 15.88
C ARG A 468 16.15 -7.34 16.54
N GLU A 469 17.16 -8.10 16.18
CA GLU A 469 18.52 -7.96 16.68
C GLU A 469 19.10 -6.59 16.36
N ALA A 470 18.97 -6.13 15.10
CA ALA A 470 19.44 -4.83 14.68
C ALA A 470 18.78 -3.67 15.45
N LEU A 471 17.47 -3.72 15.68
CA LEU A 471 16.76 -2.70 16.45
C LEU A 471 17.10 -2.72 17.94
N LEU A 472 17.35 -3.91 18.53
CA LEU A 472 17.84 -4.02 19.90
C LEU A 472 19.24 -3.42 20.06
N ASP A 473 20.10 -3.61 19.07
CA ASP A 473 21.49 -3.15 19.06
C ASP A 473 21.69 -1.83 18.28
N ILE A 474 20.63 -1.10 17.96
CA ILE A 474 20.69 0.06 17.06
C ILE A 474 21.68 1.13 17.53
N ALA A 475 21.85 1.30 18.83
CA ALA A 475 22.83 2.24 19.40
C ALA A 475 24.28 1.82 19.09
N LYS A 476 24.56 0.54 19.07
CA LYS A 476 25.88 -0.02 18.73
C LYS A 476 26.12 0.13 17.24
N LEU A 477 25.16 -0.24 16.40
CA LEU A 477 25.24 -0.11 14.94
C LEU A 477 25.44 1.35 14.52
N ALA A 478 24.77 2.29 15.17
CA ALA A 478 24.96 3.72 14.91
C ALA A 478 26.39 4.18 15.19
N LYS A 479 26.99 3.76 16.33
CA LYS A 479 28.40 4.07 16.66
C LYS A 479 29.39 3.43 15.68
N GLU A 480 29.07 2.26 15.15
CA GLU A 480 29.88 1.59 14.14
C GLU A 480 29.81 2.32 12.79
N ALA A 481 28.63 2.84 12.43
CA ALA A 481 28.43 3.65 11.22
C ALA A 481 29.19 5.00 11.27
N GLU A 482 29.41 5.57 12.47
CA GLU A 482 30.17 6.82 12.66
C GLU A 482 31.70 6.64 12.51
N LYS A 483 32.22 5.40 12.54
CA LYS A 483 33.65 5.16 12.35
C LYS A 483 34.08 5.51 10.93
N PRO A 484 35.23 6.19 10.72
CA PRO A 484 35.74 6.51 9.40
C PRO A 484 35.89 5.23 8.56
N LYS A 485 35.16 5.16 7.44
CA LYS A 485 35.34 4.08 6.44
C LYS A 485 36.40 4.52 5.44
N PRO A 486 37.35 3.65 5.03
CA PRO A 486 38.23 3.96 3.91
C PRO A 486 37.39 4.23 2.66
N ALA A 487 37.69 5.34 1.99
CA ALA A 487 36.88 6.02 0.95
C ALA A 487 36.43 5.12 -0.23
N PRO A 488 35.32 5.48 -0.93
CA PRO A 488 35.07 6.81 -1.47
C PRO A 488 33.94 7.56 -0.75
N ALA A 489 34.09 8.89 -0.79
CA ALA A 489 33.25 9.83 -0.06
C ALA A 489 31.75 9.64 -0.27
N ARG A 490 31.05 9.04 0.69
CA ARG A 490 29.61 9.18 0.86
C ARG A 490 29.36 10.28 1.88
N ARG A 491 28.29 11.05 1.70
CA ARG A 491 27.85 12.06 2.66
C ARG A 491 27.92 11.47 4.06
N ALA A 492 28.76 12.04 4.91
CA ALA A 492 28.73 11.77 6.33
C ALA A 492 27.30 12.04 6.84
N LEU A 493 26.85 11.24 7.79
CA LEU A 493 25.64 11.58 8.53
C LEU A 493 25.83 13.00 9.06
N ASP A 494 25.00 13.94 8.63
CA ASP A 494 25.16 15.37 8.94
C ASP A 494 25.13 15.69 10.45
N ALA A 495 24.75 14.71 11.28
CA ALA A 495 24.88 14.74 12.72
C ALA A 495 24.88 13.31 13.28
N PRO A 496 25.62 13.05 14.37
CA PRO A 496 25.68 11.72 14.96
C PRO A 496 24.30 11.25 15.41
N VAL A 497 23.96 10.00 15.06
CA VAL A 497 22.81 9.30 15.62
C VAL A 497 23.15 8.99 17.07
N ARG A 498 22.36 9.49 18.01
CA ARG A 498 22.50 9.19 19.44
C ARG A 498 21.30 8.43 19.96
N PRO A 499 21.11 7.15 19.59
CA PRO A 499 20.07 6.34 20.18
C PRO A 499 20.41 6.13 21.66
N VAL A 500 19.44 6.37 22.52
CA VAL A 500 19.59 6.29 23.98
C VAL A 500 19.09 4.97 24.52
N TRP A 501 18.37 4.21 23.68
CA TRP A 501 17.73 2.93 24.03
C TRP A 501 17.61 2.03 22.80
N SER A 502 17.36 0.75 23.08
CA SER A 502 16.95 -0.20 22.04
C SER A 502 15.51 0.06 21.59
N LEU A 503 15.21 -0.31 20.37
CA LEU A 503 13.88 -0.24 19.79
C LEU A 503 13.28 -1.64 19.65
N ALA A 504 11.99 -1.77 19.90
CA ALA A 504 11.26 -2.98 19.58
C ALA A 504 10.91 -2.99 18.08
N LEU A 505 10.93 -4.19 17.49
CA LEU A 505 10.36 -4.39 16.15
C LEU A 505 8.84 -4.24 16.23
N ASP A 506 8.21 -3.53 15.28
CA ASP A 506 6.75 -3.51 15.14
C ASP A 506 6.30 -4.87 14.58
N GLU A 507 5.94 -5.77 15.49
CA GLU A 507 5.72 -7.17 15.21
C GLU A 507 4.51 -7.41 14.28
N ILE A 508 4.66 -8.40 13.42
CA ILE A 508 3.52 -9.01 12.73
C ILE A 508 2.61 -9.63 13.80
N PRO A 509 1.29 -9.35 13.77
CA PRO A 509 0.39 -9.80 14.83
C PRO A 509 0.49 -11.30 15.12
N ASP A 510 0.54 -11.63 16.39
CA ASP A 510 0.50 -12.98 16.94
C ASP A 510 1.49 -13.97 16.31
N GLN A 511 2.73 -13.73 16.62
CA GLN A 511 3.84 -14.62 16.35
C GLN A 511 4.00 -15.55 17.56
N GLY A 512 3.17 -16.55 17.75
CA GLY A 512 3.43 -17.52 18.81
C GLY A 512 4.90 -17.93 18.82
N GLU A 513 5.45 -18.18 20.01
CA GLU A 513 6.79 -18.76 20.14
C GLU A 513 6.85 -20.06 19.34
N ASP A 514 7.82 -20.17 18.46
CA ASP A 514 8.16 -21.41 17.76
C ASP A 514 9.08 -22.27 18.62
#